data_2b9d83b609d25185e27ab72def18d9e1
#
_entry.id   2b9d83b609d25185e27ab72def18d9e1
#
_cell.length_a   1.000
_cell.length_b   1.000
_cell.length_c   1.000
_cell.angle_alpha   90.00
_cell.angle_beta   90.00
_cell.angle_gamma   90.00
#
_symmetry.space_group_name_H-M   'P 1'
#
loop_
_entity.id
_entity.type
_entity.pdbx_description
1 polymer ?
#
loop_
_entity_poly.entity_id
_entity_poly.type
_entity_poly.pdbx_seq_one_letter_code
_entity_poly.pdbx_strand_id
1 'polypeptide(L)'
;MDELTDLLLGMPEGIANLQLPDPYLRSTYLDEQERIYRLDHDLTEEDLKLVKMIMKCNKEDKSKPVEERTPIKVYINTCGGDVVTLWTLMQAIQTSKTPVWTINFSYAYSAGAELLVAGHKRFALKGTQVMFHRGSCCIGGEQSVVESTQKHFSALEKKLTDFLMSHTNIDPKFYKKKSSSDIYMDEDEALEKGVIDVIVEDFEELM
;
A
#
# COMPACT_ATOMS: atom_id res chain seq x y z
N MET A 1 -28.12 12.97 31.30
CA MET A 1 -28.46 12.21 30.09
C MET A 1 -27.81 12.93 28.93
N ASP A 2 -27.21 12.21 28.02
CA ASP A 2 -26.42 12.70 26.92
C ASP A 2 -27.36 13.30 25.83
N GLU A 3 -26.99 14.43 25.21
CA GLU A 3 -27.78 15.09 24.15
C GLU A 3 -28.22 14.10 23.04
N LEU A 4 -27.41 13.06 22.79
CA LEU A 4 -27.73 12.00 21.84
C LEU A 4 -28.93 11.13 22.32
N THR A 5 -29.04 10.89 23.61
CA THR A 5 -30.14 10.11 24.21
C THR A 5 -31.45 10.89 24.15
N ASP A 6 -31.43 12.21 24.39
CA ASP A 6 -32.60 13.05 24.29
C ASP A 6 -33.06 13.22 22.84
N LEU A 7 -32.14 13.26 21.89
CA LEU A 7 -32.44 13.27 20.46
C LEU A 7 -33.10 11.96 19.99
N LEU A 8 -32.64 10.80 20.49
CA LEU A 8 -33.18 9.48 20.15
C LEU A 8 -34.58 9.25 20.76
N LEU A 9 -34.84 9.77 22.00
CA LEU A 9 -36.12 9.63 22.66
C LEU A 9 -37.22 10.49 22.04
N GLY A 10 -36.89 11.56 21.31
CA GLY A 10 -37.83 12.42 20.58
C GLY A 10 -38.11 11.97 19.15
N MET A 11 -37.51 10.89 18.64
CA MET A 11 -37.69 10.45 17.27
C MET A 11 -38.97 9.60 17.08
N PRO A 12 -39.70 9.79 15.94
CA PRO A 12 -40.79 8.88 15.58
C PRO A 12 -40.35 7.42 15.53
N GLU A 13 -41.19 6.48 15.95
CA GLU A 13 -40.88 5.03 16.03
C GLU A 13 -40.25 4.42 14.75
N GLY A 14 -40.54 4.99 13.58
CA GLY A 14 -39.95 4.58 12.33
C GLY A 14 -38.45 4.93 12.16
N ILE A 15 -37.94 5.87 12.96
CA ILE A 15 -36.55 6.31 12.93
C ILE A 15 -35.74 5.59 14.00
N ALA A 16 -36.38 5.14 15.09
CA ALA A 16 -35.70 4.35 16.15
C ALA A 16 -35.12 3.01 15.66
N ASN A 17 -35.55 2.52 14.50
CA ASN A 17 -35.06 1.29 13.85
C ASN A 17 -34.02 1.57 12.75
N LEU A 18 -33.61 2.81 12.53
CA LEU A 18 -32.49 3.12 11.63
C LEU A 18 -31.21 2.58 12.24
N GLN A 19 -30.68 1.50 11.68
CA GLN A 19 -29.31 1.06 11.97
C GLN A 19 -28.37 2.18 11.53
N LEU A 20 -27.69 2.78 12.49
CA LEU A 20 -26.59 3.70 12.19
C LEU A 20 -25.56 2.95 11.32
N PRO A 21 -25.02 3.60 10.27
CA PRO A 21 -23.94 3.00 9.50
C PRO A 21 -22.82 2.53 10.42
N ASP A 22 -22.25 1.37 10.13
CA ASP A 22 -21.09 0.87 10.83
C ASP A 22 -20.06 2.01 10.99
N PRO A 23 -19.60 2.32 12.22
CA PRO A 23 -18.61 3.37 12.46
C PRO A 23 -17.33 3.18 11.61
N TYR A 24 -16.95 1.92 11.33
CA TYR A 24 -15.83 1.59 10.46
C TYR A 24 -16.07 2.05 9.01
N LEU A 25 -17.25 1.80 8.47
CA LEU A 25 -17.60 2.28 7.11
C LEU A 25 -17.58 3.81 7.02
N ARG A 26 -17.98 4.48 8.08
CA ARG A 26 -17.90 5.94 8.15
C ARG A 26 -16.45 6.43 8.16
N SER A 27 -15.59 5.80 8.94
CA SER A 27 -14.17 6.14 8.99
C SER A 27 -13.50 5.94 7.63
N THR A 28 -13.74 4.78 7.00
CA THR A 28 -13.23 4.49 5.65
C THR A 28 -13.72 5.53 4.62
N TYR A 29 -14.99 5.91 4.69
CA TYR A 29 -15.53 6.94 3.80
C TYR A 29 -14.85 8.31 4.00
N LEU A 30 -14.58 8.71 5.24
CA LEU A 30 -13.87 9.96 5.52
C LEU A 30 -12.42 9.90 5.02
N ASP A 31 -11.72 8.82 5.27
CA ASP A 31 -10.37 8.59 4.73
C ASP A 31 -10.36 8.71 3.19
N GLU A 32 -11.34 8.11 2.49
CA GLU A 32 -11.46 8.22 1.03
C GLU A 32 -11.70 9.66 0.55
N GLN A 33 -12.46 10.47 1.29
CA GLN A 33 -12.65 11.90 0.96
C GLN A 33 -11.35 12.69 1.08
N GLU A 34 -10.48 12.33 2.02
CA GLU A 34 -9.16 12.90 2.23
C GLU A 34 -8.08 12.25 1.36
N ARG A 35 -8.46 11.35 0.45
CA ARG A 35 -7.55 10.57 -0.40
C ARG A 35 -6.57 9.71 0.38
N ILE A 36 -7.01 9.16 1.50
CA ILE A 36 -6.25 8.27 2.36
C ILE A 36 -6.69 6.82 2.11
N TYR A 37 -5.71 5.94 1.96
CA TYR A 37 -5.87 4.50 1.93
C TYR A 37 -5.03 3.87 3.04
N ARG A 38 -5.63 3.01 3.86
CA ARG A 38 -4.92 2.30 4.94
C ARG A 38 -4.81 0.83 4.58
N LEU A 39 -3.59 0.36 4.48
CA LEU A 39 -3.23 -1.05 4.34
C LEU A 39 -2.64 -1.50 5.68
N ASP A 40 -3.50 -1.97 6.57
CA ASP A 40 -3.18 -2.43 7.93
C ASP A 40 -3.48 -3.92 8.15
N HIS A 41 -3.46 -4.68 7.08
CA HIS A 41 -3.69 -6.13 6.99
C HIS A 41 -2.83 -6.72 5.87
N ASP A 42 -2.84 -8.06 5.74
CA ASP A 42 -2.15 -8.73 4.64
C ASP A 42 -2.84 -8.42 3.30
N LEU A 43 -2.04 -8.18 2.27
CA LEU A 43 -2.51 -7.81 0.93
C LEU A 43 -3.41 -8.89 0.34
N THR A 44 -4.61 -8.51 -0.05
CA THR A 44 -5.61 -9.38 -0.67
C THR A 44 -6.25 -8.72 -1.90
N GLU A 45 -7.08 -9.44 -2.65
CA GLU A 45 -7.83 -8.88 -3.78
C GLU A 45 -8.80 -7.74 -3.38
N GLU A 46 -9.16 -7.62 -2.09
CA GLU A 46 -9.99 -6.52 -1.59
C GLU A 46 -9.27 -5.17 -1.73
N ASP A 47 -7.94 -5.17 -1.75
CA ASP A 47 -7.12 -3.97 -1.90
C ASP A 47 -7.15 -3.39 -3.32
N LEU A 48 -7.74 -4.08 -4.29
CA LEU A 48 -8.02 -3.54 -5.62
C LEU A 48 -8.95 -2.32 -5.58
N LYS A 49 -9.61 -2.04 -4.42
CA LYS A 49 -10.32 -0.77 -4.17
C LYS A 49 -9.39 0.44 -4.26
N LEU A 50 -8.09 0.31 -3.93
CA LEU A 50 -7.09 1.37 -4.14
C LEU A 50 -6.95 1.73 -5.63
N VAL A 51 -7.01 0.76 -6.54
CA VAL A 51 -7.00 1.05 -7.99
C VAL A 51 -8.18 1.94 -8.38
N LYS A 52 -9.38 1.62 -7.87
CA LYS A 52 -10.58 2.44 -8.11
C LYS A 52 -10.43 3.86 -7.58
N MET A 53 -9.84 4.01 -6.40
CA MET A 53 -9.53 5.31 -5.79
C MET A 53 -8.55 6.11 -6.65
N ILE A 54 -7.44 5.49 -7.10
CA ILE A 54 -6.46 6.11 -7.98
C ILE A 54 -7.13 6.57 -9.29
N MET A 55 -7.94 5.73 -9.91
CA MET A 55 -8.66 6.09 -11.14
C MET A 55 -9.64 7.26 -10.93
N LYS A 56 -10.38 7.26 -9.81
CA LYS A 56 -11.30 8.34 -9.41
C LYS A 56 -10.53 9.66 -9.27
N CYS A 57 -9.45 9.68 -8.47
CA CYS A 57 -8.65 10.88 -8.25
C CYS A 57 -8.02 11.41 -9.54
N ASN A 58 -7.51 10.54 -10.41
CA ASN A 58 -6.98 10.94 -11.73
C ASN A 58 -8.06 11.58 -12.62
N LYS A 59 -9.30 11.07 -12.55
CA LYS A 59 -10.43 11.64 -13.29
C LYS A 59 -10.81 13.02 -12.76
N GLU A 60 -10.88 13.18 -11.44
CA GLU A 60 -11.20 14.44 -10.77
C GLU A 60 -10.15 15.52 -11.04
N ASP A 61 -8.87 15.12 -11.04
CA ASP A 61 -7.75 16.03 -11.22
C ASP A 61 -7.36 16.25 -12.71
N LYS A 62 -8.12 15.71 -13.67
CA LYS A 62 -7.73 15.72 -15.10
C LYS A 62 -7.40 17.12 -15.65
N SER A 63 -8.08 18.14 -15.15
CA SER A 63 -7.90 19.53 -15.57
C SER A 63 -6.81 20.29 -14.80
N LYS A 64 -6.26 19.70 -13.73
CA LYS A 64 -5.24 20.32 -12.88
C LYS A 64 -3.84 19.95 -13.37
N PRO A 65 -2.87 20.88 -13.37
CA PRO A 65 -1.45 20.55 -13.48
C PRO A 65 -1.06 19.52 -12.41
N VAL A 66 -0.05 18.70 -12.69
CA VAL A 66 0.36 17.62 -11.77
C VAL A 66 0.82 18.19 -10.43
N GLU A 67 1.48 19.33 -10.45
CA GLU A 67 2.03 20.03 -9.28
C GLU A 67 0.95 20.58 -8.32
N GLU A 68 -0.28 20.75 -8.83
CA GLU A 68 -1.42 21.26 -8.05
C GLU A 68 -2.35 20.14 -7.57
N ARG A 69 -2.03 18.87 -7.89
CA ARG A 69 -2.87 17.74 -7.52
C ARG A 69 -2.59 17.31 -6.08
N THR A 70 -3.63 17.19 -5.30
CA THR A 70 -3.54 16.62 -3.94
C THR A 70 -3.13 15.15 -4.03
N PRO A 71 -2.05 14.72 -3.39
CA PRO A 71 -1.59 13.33 -3.45
C PRO A 71 -2.59 12.37 -2.79
N ILE A 72 -2.58 11.14 -3.27
CA ILE A 72 -3.22 10.00 -2.61
C ILE A 72 -2.21 9.45 -1.62
N LYS A 73 -2.59 9.30 -0.36
CA LYS A 73 -1.72 8.81 0.71
C LYS A 73 -2.06 7.36 1.02
N VAL A 74 -1.07 6.47 0.89
CA VAL A 74 -1.20 5.04 1.20
C VAL A 74 -0.38 4.74 2.46
N TYR A 75 -1.07 4.59 3.58
CA TYR A 75 -0.43 4.18 4.84
C TYR A 75 -0.26 2.67 4.86
N ILE A 76 0.97 2.21 5.06
CA ILE A 76 1.37 0.81 4.99
C ILE A 76 1.78 0.32 6.37
N ASN A 77 1.13 -0.75 6.81
CA ASN A 77 1.45 -1.49 8.03
C ASN A 77 1.07 -2.96 7.81
N THR A 78 1.90 -3.71 7.07
CA THR A 78 1.55 -5.06 6.60
C THR A 78 2.75 -6.00 6.54
N CYS A 79 2.51 -7.29 6.79
CA CYS A 79 3.49 -8.36 6.57
C CYS A 79 3.62 -8.77 5.09
N GLY A 80 2.81 -8.24 4.20
CA GLY A 80 2.84 -8.57 2.77
C GLY A 80 1.53 -9.19 2.29
N GLY A 81 1.58 -10.20 1.42
CA GLY A 81 0.40 -10.91 0.94
C GLY A 81 0.42 -11.23 -0.55
N ASP A 82 -0.73 -11.11 -1.21
CA ASP A 82 -0.92 -11.57 -2.59
C ASP A 82 -0.10 -10.80 -3.61
N VAL A 83 0.75 -11.51 -4.35
CA VAL A 83 1.69 -10.93 -5.32
C VAL A 83 1.00 -10.43 -6.59
N VAL A 84 -0.14 -11.02 -6.98
CA VAL A 84 -0.89 -10.59 -8.17
C VAL A 84 -1.59 -9.27 -7.89
N THR A 85 -2.17 -9.14 -6.71
CA THR A 85 -2.73 -7.88 -6.21
C THR A 85 -1.65 -6.82 -6.11
N LEU A 86 -0.50 -7.13 -5.47
CA LEU A 86 0.64 -6.23 -5.42
C LEU A 86 1.00 -5.69 -6.80
N TRP A 87 1.21 -6.58 -7.79
CA TRP A 87 1.59 -6.17 -9.14
C TRP A 87 0.57 -5.23 -9.75
N THR A 88 -0.71 -5.49 -9.54
CA THR A 88 -1.80 -4.64 -10.03
C THR A 88 -1.78 -3.25 -9.40
N LEU A 89 -1.57 -3.17 -8.08
CA LEU A 89 -1.46 -1.92 -7.35
C LEU A 89 -0.24 -1.10 -7.80
N MET A 90 0.91 -1.75 -7.94
CA MET A 90 2.13 -1.10 -8.43
C MET A 90 1.91 -0.50 -9.82
N GLN A 91 1.29 -1.25 -10.75
CA GLN A 91 0.98 -0.74 -12.09
C GLN A 91 0.01 0.46 -12.05
N ALA A 92 -0.99 0.43 -11.17
CA ALA A 92 -1.92 1.54 -10.99
C ALA A 92 -1.22 2.79 -10.47
N ILE A 93 -0.34 2.65 -9.49
CA ILE A 93 0.47 3.74 -8.95
C ILE A 93 1.37 4.31 -10.04
N GLN A 94 2.16 3.48 -10.73
CA GLN A 94 3.10 3.91 -11.76
C GLN A 94 2.42 4.57 -12.98
N THR A 95 1.14 4.23 -13.24
CA THR A 95 0.36 4.82 -14.34
C THR A 95 -0.36 6.09 -13.91
N SER A 96 -0.46 6.36 -12.63
CA SER A 96 -1.16 7.51 -12.08
C SER A 96 -0.41 8.82 -12.36
N LYS A 97 -1.13 9.84 -12.87
CA LYS A 97 -0.63 11.22 -12.95
C LYS A 97 -0.88 12.00 -11.66
N THR A 98 -1.90 11.61 -10.88
CA THR A 98 -2.09 12.14 -9.53
C THR A 98 -1.07 11.49 -8.61
N PRO A 99 -0.24 12.26 -7.90
CA PRO A 99 0.80 11.69 -7.05
C PRO A 99 0.24 10.69 -6.04
N VAL A 100 0.94 9.59 -5.84
CA VAL A 100 0.65 8.60 -4.79
C VAL A 100 1.83 8.59 -3.84
N TRP A 101 1.60 8.94 -2.59
CA TRP A 101 2.57 8.87 -1.52
C TRP A 101 2.37 7.57 -0.75
N THR A 102 3.45 6.84 -0.55
CA THR A 102 3.45 5.63 0.27
C THR A 102 4.15 5.93 1.59
N ILE A 103 3.53 5.56 2.69
CA ILE A 103 3.99 5.89 4.03
C ILE A 103 4.10 4.61 4.86
N ASN A 104 5.32 4.19 5.21
CA ASN A 104 5.52 3.11 6.17
C ASN A 104 5.20 3.62 7.57
N PHE A 105 4.16 3.03 8.18
CA PHE A 105 3.66 3.48 9.48
C PHE A 105 4.26 2.70 10.66
N SER A 106 4.68 1.47 10.45
CA SER A 106 5.39 0.63 11.42
C SER A 106 6.29 -0.39 10.72
N TYR A 107 5.70 -1.28 9.93
CA TYR A 107 6.44 -2.25 9.14
C TYR A 107 5.83 -2.39 7.75
N ALA A 108 6.71 -2.51 6.77
CA ALA A 108 6.37 -2.81 5.39
C ALA A 108 7.21 -4.02 4.96
N TYR A 109 6.61 -5.22 4.98
CA TYR A 109 7.32 -6.46 4.71
C TYR A 109 6.86 -7.10 3.41
N SER A 110 7.77 -7.79 2.71
CA SER A 110 7.45 -8.57 1.50
C SER A 110 6.72 -7.71 0.46
N ALA A 111 5.52 -8.10 0.04
CA ALA A 111 4.69 -7.32 -0.88
C ALA A 111 4.43 -5.88 -0.39
N GLY A 112 4.37 -5.65 0.93
CA GLY A 112 4.25 -4.31 1.52
C GLY A 112 5.48 -3.44 1.27
N ALA A 113 6.68 -4.01 1.31
CA ALA A 113 7.93 -3.31 1.00
C ALA A 113 8.01 -2.91 -0.48
N GLU A 114 7.59 -3.80 -1.37
CA GLU A 114 7.57 -3.53 -2.81
C GLU A 114 6.50 -2.48 -3.18
N LEU A 115 5.34 -2.51 -2.49
CA LEU A 115 4.33 -1.48 -2.62
C LEU A 115 4.82 -0.12 -2.11
N LEU A 116 5.58 -0.09 -1.00
CA LEU A 116 6.22 1.13 -0.48
C LEU A 116 7.13 1.75 -1.55
N VAL A 117 7.97 0.94 -2.20
CA VAL A 117 8.88 1.40 -3.27
C VAL A 117 8.12 1.91 -4.50
N ALA A 118 6.89 1.47 -4.73
CA ALA A 118 6.09 1.89 -5.88
C ALA A 118 5.55 3.34 -5.77
N GLY A 119 5.58 3.96 -4.60
CA GLY A 119 5.13 5.34 -4.40
C GLY A 119 5.93 6.36 -5.20
N HIS A 120 5.28 7.44 -5.65
CA HIS A 120 5.95 8.57 -6.29
C HIS A 120 6.78 9.40 -5.29
N LYS A 121 6.39 9.39 -4.03
CA LYS A 121 7.17 9.86 -2.88
C LYS A 121 6.93 8.88 -1.73
N ARG A 122 8.00 8.50 -1.08
CA ARG A 122 8.03 7.38 -0.15
C ARG A 122 8.50 7.87 1.20
N PHE A 123 7.70 7.60 2.22
CA PHE A 123 7.95 8.07 3.58
C PHE A 123 8.02 6.89 4.54
N ALA A 124 8.71 7.06 5.64
CA ALA A 124 8.65 6.18 6.80
C ALA A 124 8.63 6.99 8.08
N LEU A 125 7.85 6.57 9.05
CA LEU A 125 7.94 7.12 10.40
C LEU A 125 9.21 6.61 11.06
N LYS A 126 9.67 7.32 12.09
CA LYS A 126 10.82 6.92 12.91
C LYS A 126 10.53 5.62 13.67
N GLY A 127 11.49 4.70 13.68
CA GLY A 127 11.37 3.39 14.33
C GLY A 127 10.62 2.35 13.49
N THR A 128 10.45 2.59 12.18
CA THR A 128 9.80 1.64 11.28
C THR A 128 10.80 0.64 10.69
N GLN A 129 10.27 -0.43 10.12
CA GLN A 129 11.07 -1.46 9.49
C GLN A 129 10.57 -1.80 8.09
N VAL A 130 11.50 -2.17 7.22
CA VAL A 130 11.22 -2.71 5.90
C VAL A 130 11.87 -4.10 5.78
N MET A 131 11.20 -5.05 5.12
CA MET A 131 11.79 -6.36 4.88
C MET A 131 11.51 -6.83 3.47
N PHE A 132 12.58 -7.26 2.80
CA PHE A 132 12.52 -7.92 1.50
C PHE A 132 12.94 -9.38 1.61
N HIS A 133 12.21 -10.23 0.93
CA HIS A 133 12.56 -11.64 0.76
C HIS A 133 12.09 -12.15 -0.61
N ARG A 134 12.53 -13.35 -0.99
CA ARG A 134 11.96 -14.02 -2.15
C ARG A 134 10.54 -14.48 -1.87
N GLY A 135 9.68 -14.30 -2.87
CA GLY A 135 8.33 -14.80 -2.81
C GLY A 135 8.28 -16.32 -2.58
N SER A 136 7.32 -16.79 -1.79
CA SER A 136 7.04 -18.20 -1.59
C SER A 136 5.73 -18.57 -2.28
N CYS A 137 5.69 -19.73 -2.91
CA CYS A 137 4.46 -20.27 -3.49
C CYS A 137 4.39 -21.79 -3.29
N CYS A 138 3.17 -22.30 -3.10
CA CYS A 138 2.90 -23.73 -3.17
C CYS A 138 2.26 -24.02 -4.52
N ILE A 139 2.89 -24.91 -5.31
CA ILE A 139 2.39 -25.32 -6.62
C ILE A 139 2.16 -26.82 -6.57
N GLY A 140 0.94 -27.27 -6.95
CA GLY A 140 0.57 -28.66 -7.02
C GLY A 140 -0.28 -28.94 -8.25
N GLY A 141 -0.37 -30.21 -8.68
CA GLY A 141 -1.17 -30.63 -9.82
C GLY A 141 -0.39 -31.45 -10.84
N GLU A 142 -0.88 -31.49 -12.08
CA GLU A 142 -0.19 -32.19 -13.18
C GLU A 142 1.17 -31.53 -13.49
N GLN A 143 2.15 -32.31 -13.94
CA GLN A 143 3.52 -31.85 -14.19
C GLN A 143 3.55 -30.61 -15.11
N SER A 144 2.79 -30.63 -16.20
CA SER A 144 2.72 -29.52 -17.16
C SER A 144 2.19 -28.21 -16.53
N VAL A 145 1.24 -28.31 -15.59
CA VAL A 145 0.67 -27.18 -14.83
C VAL A 145 1.72 -26.66 -13.86
N VAL A 146 2.40 -27.54 -13.13
CA VAL A 146 3.48 -27.16 -12.19
C VAL A 146 4.57 -26.39 -12.91
N GLU A 147 5.08 -26.93 -14.03
CA GLU A 147 6.15 -26.29 -14.83
C GLU A 147 5.74 -24.92 -15.38
N SER A 148 4.53 -24.81 -15.96
CA SER A 148 4.04 -23.57 -16.51
C SER A 148 3.81 -22.50 -15.43
N THR A 149 3.26 -22.89 -14.29
CA THR A 149 3.02 -22.01 -13.14
C THR A 149 4.33 -21.53 -12.54
N GLN A 150 5.30 -22.43 -12.33
CA GLN A 150 6.63 -22.05 -11.84
C GLN A 150 7.32 -21.05 -12.76
N LYS A 151 7.23 -21.27 -14.08
CA LYS A 151 7.79 -20.34 -15.08
C LYS A 151 7.13 -18.96 -14.99
N HIS A 152 5.80 -18.92 -14.81
CA HIS A 152 5.06 -17.67 -14.64
C HIS A 152 5.50 -16.91 -13.39
N PHE A 153 5.56 -17.58 -12.22
CA PHE A 153 6.00 -16.95 -10.98
C PHE A 153 7.46 -16.48 -11.04
N SER A 154 8.34 -17.25 -11.65
CA SER A 154 9.75 -16.84 -11.84
C SER A 154 9.87 -15.60 -12.72
N ALA A 155 9.01 -15.47 -13.74
CA ALA A 155 8.97 -14.27 -14.58
C ALA A 155 8.42 -13.05 -13.82
N LEU A 156 7.43 -13.24 -12.96
CA LEU A 156 6.89 -12.18 -12.12
C LEU A 156 7.90 -11.73 -11.05
N GLU A 157 8.54 -12.67 -10.36
CA GLU A 157 9.62 -12.39 -9.38
C GLU A 157 10.76 -11.58 -10.03
N LYS A 158 11.12 -11.94 -11.27
CA LYS A 158 12.11 -11.16 -12.02
C LYS A 158 11.65 -9.72 -12.26
N LYS A 159 10.41 -9.51 -12.67
CA LYS A 159 9.86 -8.16 -12.89
C LYS A 159 9.86 -7.32 -11.60
N LEU A 160 9.48 -7.92 -10.46
CA LEU A 160 9.50 -7.27 -9.16
C LEU A 160 10.94 -6.90 -8.76
N THR A 161 11.89 -7.83 -8.94
CA THR A 161 13.31 -7.55 -8.69
C THR A 161 13.85 -6.44 -9.60
N ASP A 162 13.55 -6.48 -10.90
CA ASP A 162 13.97 -5.44 -11.86
C ASP A 162 13.37 -4.07 -11.47
N PHE A 163 12.11 -4.05 -11.02
CA PHE A 163 11.46 -2.84 -10.52
C PHE A 163 12.17 -2.31 -9.28
N LEU A 164 12.39 -3.15 -8.27
CA LEU A 164 13.10 -2.78 -7.04
C LEU A 164 14.48 -2.20 -7.35
N MET A 165 15.25 -2.84 -8.21
CA MET A 165 16.60 -2.38 -8.59
C MET A 165 16.58 -1.06 -9.36
N SER A 166 15.51 -0.76 -10.09
CA SER A 166 15.38 0.49 -10.85
C SER A 166 14.86 1.67 -10.02
N HIS A 167 14.28 1.41 -8.86
CA HIS A 167 13.66 2.44 -8.00
C HIS A 167 14.39 2.64 -6.66
N THR A 168 15.47 1.89 -6.43
CA THR A 168 16.25 1.97 -5.20
C THR A 168 17.75 1.99 -5.50
N ASN A 169 18.56 2.28 -4.47
CA ASN A 169 20.02 2.21 -4.53
C ASN A 169 20.57 0.87 -3.99
N ILE A 170 19.72 -0.15 -3.87
CA ILE A 170 20.15 -1.47 -3.39
C ILE A 170 21.12 -2.08 -4.42
N ASP A 171 22.31 -2.48 -3.96
CA ASP A 171 23.28 -3.17 -4.83
C ASP A 171 22.71 -4.54 -5.29
N PRO A 172 22.58 -4.77 -6.61
CA PRO A 172 22.07 -6.05 -7.14
C PRO A 172 22.86 -7.27 -6.68
N LYS A 173 24.17 -7.14 -6.44
CA LYS A 173 25.01 -8.24 -5.93
C LYS A 173 24.70 -8.53 -4.47
N PHE A 174 24.53 -7.48 -3.67
CA PHE A 174 24.09 -7.60 -2.29
C PHE A 174 22.72 -8.29 -2.21
N TYR A 175 21.73 -7.79 -2.96
CA TYR A 175 20.39 -8.37 -3.00
C TYR A 175 20.40 -9.84 -3.41
N LYS A 176 21.10 -10.19 -4.49
CA LYS A 176 21.22 -11.57 -4.96
C LYS A 176 21.88 -12.49 -3.93
N LYS A 177 22.93 -12.01 -3.23
CA LYS A 177 23.63 -12.80 -2.20
C LYS A 177 22.75 -13.00 -0.97
N LYS A 178 21.97 -12.01 -0.58
CA LYS A 178 21.10 -12.01 0.60
C LYS A 178 19.71 -12.57 0.34
N SER A 179 19.26 -12.68 -0.91
CA SER A 179 17.89 -13.10 -1.27
C SER A 179 17.54 -14.55 -0.90
N SER A 180 18.48 -15.34 -0.33
CA SER A 180 18.21 -16.63 0.30
C SER A 180 17.80 -16.50 1.78
N SER A 181 17.79 -15.29 2.34
CA SER A 181 17.35 -14.94 3.69
C SER A 181 16.61 -13.61 3.66
N ASP A 182 15.84 -13.33 4.69
CA ASP A 182 15.15 -12.06 4.83
C ASP A 182 16.15 -10.91 4.98
N ILE A 183 15.86 -9.79 4.32
CA ILE A 183 16.68 -8.57 4.35
C ILE A 183 15.88 -7.52 5.10
N TYR A 184 16.18 -7.31 6.38
CA TYR A 184 15.58 -6.29 7.21
C TYR A 184 16.37 -5.00 7.14
N MET A 185 15.69 -3.87 7.12
CA MET A 185 16.23 -2.52 7.15
C MET A 185 15.40 -1.69 8.13
N ASP A 186 16.06 -0.88 8.94
CA ASP A 186 15.43 0.23 9.66
C ASP A 186 15.21 1.43 8.73
N GLU A 187 14.62 2.50 9.25
CA GLU A 187 14.33 3.70 8.47
C GLU A 187 15.59 4.38 7.93
N ASP A 188 16.69 4.37 8.69
CA ASP A 188 17.95 4.99 8.27
C ASP A 188 18.59 4.21 7.11
N GLU A 189 18.65 2.88 7.21
CA GLU A 189 19.13 2.03 6.13
C GLU A 189 18.20 2.07 4.91
N ALA A 190 16.88 2.12 5.12
CA ALA A 190 15.89 2.26 4.05
C ALA A 190 16.08 3.58 3.29
N LEU A 191 16.39 4.68 3.98
CA LEU A 191 16.71 5.98 3.38
C LEU A 191 18.03 5.91 2.61
N GLU A 192 19.10 5.36 3.19
CA GLU A 192 20.40 5.19 2.52
C GLU A 192 20.28 4.37 1.23
N LYS A 193 19.51 3.29 1.28
CA LYS A 193 19.27 2.41 0.12
C LYS A 193 18.23 2.96 -0.86
N GLY A 194 17.65 4.13 -0.61
CA GLY A 194 16.65 4.73 -1.48
C GLY A 194 15.36 3.93 -1.56
N VAL A 195 15.03 3.15 -0.53
CA VAL A 195 13.72 2.48 -0.37
C VAL A 195 12.67 3.50 0.01
N ILE A 196 13.03 4.49 0.80
CA ILE A 196 12.23 5.67 1.14
C ILE A 196 12.98 6.95 0.76
N ASP A 197 12.26 8.05 0.69
CA ASP A 197 12.79 9.37 0.34
C ASP A 197 12.89 10.29 1.55
N VAL A 198 12.04 10.07 2.58
CA VAL A 198 11.93 10.93 3.76
C VAL A 198 11.62 10.10 5.01
N ILE A 199 12.35 10.37 6.10
CA ILE A 199 11.96 9.94 7.44
C ILE A 199 11.12 11.06 8.04
N VAL A 200 9.89 10.75 8.45
CA VAL A 200 8.92 11.71 8.99
C VAL A 200 9.15 11.89 10.48
N GLU A 201 9.40 13.11 10.90
CA GLU A 201 9.53 13.46 12.31
C GLU A 201 8.23 14.05 12.88
N ASP A 202 7.44 14.71 12.03
CA ASP A 202 6.16 15.33 12.39
C ASP A 202 5.07 14.96 11.37
N PHE A 203 3.87 14.66 11.84
CA PHE A 203 2.72 14.38 10.96
C PHE A 203 2.33 15.54 10.05
N GLU A 204 2.70 16.79 10.39
CA GLU A 204 2.47 17.94 9.52
C GLU A 204 3.21 17.80 8.17
N GLU A 205 4.31 17.05 8.12
CA GLU A 205 5.04 16.75 6.88
C GLU A 205 4.23 15.88 5.89
N LEU A 206 3.18 15.23 6.37
CA LEU A 206 2.28 14.39 5.59
C LEU A 206 0.97 15.12 5.24
N MET A 207 0.75 16.34 5.71
CA MET A 207 -0.43 17.15 5.41
C MET A 207 -0.19 18.05 4.20
#